data_cdb2b9d6622fce0d43c11350e1cc2a89
#
_entry.id   cdb2b9d6622fce0d43c11350e1cc2a89
#
_cell.length_a   1.000
_cell.length_b   1.000
_cell.length_c   1.000
_cell.angle_alpha   90.00
_cell.angle_beta   90.00
_cell.angle_gamma   90.00
#
_symmetry.space_group_name_H-M   'P 1'
#
loop_
_entity.id
_entity.type
_entity.pdbx_description
1 polymer ?
#
loop_
_entity_poly.entity_id
_entity_poly.type
_entity_poly.pdbx_seq_one_letter_code
_entity_poly.pdbx_strand_id
1 'polypeptide(L)'
;IPVNYGYMENSIPENTDLVIIGNSLSRGQPIIEKILNEKINFNSGPAWLNQEVLKDRERIVVSGTHGKTTVASLIAWILEENGLHPGFLIGGGPGNFPLSAELGDGKFFVIEGDEYDSAFFDKRSKFAHYDPDILIINNLEFDHADIFSNLAQITDQFHHMVRSMPSNAHI
;
A
#
# COMPACT_ATOMS: atom_id res chain seq x y z
N ILE A 1 -15.64 1.84 14.07
CA ILE A 1 -14.41 1.25 14.63
C ILE A 1 -13.97 2.11 15.80
N PRO A 2 -13.74 1.54 17.00
CA PRO A 2 -13.19 2.29 18.12
C PRO A 2 -11.80 2.84 17.79
N VAL A 3 -11.53 4.08 18.18
CA VAL A 3 -10.22 4.71 18.01
C VAL A 3 -9.64 4.99 19.38
N ASN A 4 -8.47 4.43 19.65
CA ASN A 4 -7.68 4.68 20.86
C ASN A 4 -6.50 5.59 20.52
N TYR A 5 -6.19 6.52 21.41
CA TYR A 5 -5.03 7.39 21.28
C TYR A 5 -3.83 6.84 22.04
N GLY A 6 -2.66 7.00 21.47
CA GLY A 6 -1.39 6.51 22.03
C GLY A 6 -1.10 5.05 21.66
N TYR A 7 0.16 4.68 21.81
CA TYR A 7 0.69 3.36 21.44
C TYR A 7 1.13 2.60 22.70
N MET A 8 0.17 2.45 23.63
CA MET A 8 0.43 1.81 24.93
C MET A 8 0.18 0.30 24.83
N GLU A 9 0.83 -0.46 25.69
CA GLU A 9 0.69 -1.93 25.72
C GLU A 9 -0.75 -2.41 25.87
N ASN A 10 -1.57 -1.71 26.65
CA ASN A 10 -3.00 -2.05 26.87
C ASN A 10 -3.92 -1.63 25.70
N SER A 11 -3.37 -1.07 24.62
CA SER A 11 -4.16 -0.71 23.44
C SER A 11 -4.50 -1.92 22.57
N ILE A 12 -3.86 -3.07 22.79
CA ILE A 12 -4.14 -4.31 22.06
C ILE A 12 -5.16 -5.14 22.86
N PRO A 13 -6.36 -5.42 22.30
CA PRO A 13 -7.33 -6.32 22.93
C PRO A 13 -6.77 -7.74 23.14
N GLU A 14 -7.22 -8.42 24.21
CA GLU A 14 -6.73 -9.77 24.56
C GLU A 14 -6.96 -10.83 23.46
N ASN A 15 -8.06 -10.70 22.71
CA ASN A 15 -8.44 -11.65 21.65
C ASN A 15 -8.07 -11.13 20.26
N THR A 16 -6.89 -10.53 20.12
CA THR A 16 -6.41 -10.03 18.83
C THR A 16 -5.74 -11.13 18.03
N ASP A 17 -6.29 -11.47 16.86
CA ASP A 17 -5.73 -12.48 15.95
C ASP A 17 -4.53 -11.94 15.16
N LEU A 18 -4.56 -10.66 14.77
CA LEU A 18 -3.56 -10.02 13.95
C LEU A 18 -3.46 -8.52 14.25
N VAL A 19 -2.25 -8.00 14.31
CA VAL A 19 -1.97 -6.56 14.40
C VAL A 19 -1.39 -6.06 13.09
N ILE A 20 -1.99 -5.02 12.52
CA ILE A 20 -1.42 -4.34 11.36
C ILE A 20 -0.60 -3.15 11.82
N ILE A 21 0.69 -3.16 11.51
CA ILE A 21 1.66 -2.16 11.95
C ILE A 21 1.97 -1.20 10.80
N GLY A 22 1.73 0.09 11.03
CA GLY A 22 2.09 1.16 10.11
C GLY A 22 3.58 1.53 10.19
N ASN A 23 4.08 2.21 9.15
CA ASN A 23 5.49 2.57 9.01
C ASN A 23 5.98 3.65 10.00
N SER A 24 5.08 4.36 10.68
CA SER A 24 5.44 5.35 11.71
C SER A 24 5.85 4.73 13.06
N LEU A 25 5.60 3.43 13.25
CA LEU A 25 5.94 2.72 14.47
C LEU A 25 7.32 2.07 14.37
N SER A 26 8.04 2.02 15.49
CA SER A 26 9.40 1.48 15.57
C SER A 26 9.69 0.76 16.87
N ARG A 27 10.82 0.06 16.93
CA ARG A 27 11.36 -0.53 18.15
C ARG A 27 11.52 0.52 19.26
N GLY A 28 11.33 0.10 20.49
CA GLY A 28 11.37 0.96 21.67
C GLY A 28 10.01 1.55 22.09
N GLN A 29 9.00 1.46 21.24
CA GLN A 29 7.64 1.83 21.60
C GLN A 29 6.97 0.68 22.38
N PRO A 30 6.29 0.94 23.52
CA PRO A 30 5.74 -0.09 24.40
C PRO A 30 4.86 -1.11 23.69
N ILE A 31 4.00 -0.66 22.79
CA ILE A 31 3.11 -1.52 21.99
C ILE A 31 3.90 -2.48 21.10
N ILE A 32 4.99 -2.01 20.48
CA ILE A 32 5.82 -2.86 19.59
C ILE A 32 6.59 -3.90 20.41
N GLU A 33 7.15 -3.48 21.55
CA GLU A 33 7.88 -4.41 22.43
C GLU A 33 6.94 -5.50 22.97
N LYS A 34 5.69 -5.16 23.33
CA LYS A 34 4.67 -6.13 23.71
C LYS A 34 4.39 -7.12 22.60
N ILE A 35 4.10 -6.65 21.36
CA ILE A 35 3.82 -7.51 20.20
C ILE A 35 4.94 -8.55 20.00
N LEU A 36 6.19 -8.10 20.08
CA LEU A 36 7.35 -8.96 19.86
C LEU A 36 7.59 -9.93 21.01
N ASN A 37 7.49 -9.47 22.26
CA ASN A 37 7.74 -10.30 23.45
C ASN A 37 6.68 -11.38 23.65
N GLU A 38 5.42 -11.05 23.39
CA GLU A 38 4.29 -11.98 23.51
C GLU A 38 4.05 -12.77 22.21
N LYS A 39 4.84 -12.53 21.17
CA LYS A 39 4.74 -13.19 19.85
C LYS A 39 3.34 -13.08 19.26
N ILE A 40 2.70 -11.92 19.42
CA ILE A 40 1.41 -11.63 18.79
C ILE A 40 1.63 -11.57 17.26
N ASN A 41 0.74 -12.17 16.50
CA ASN A 41 0.82 -12.12 15.04
C ASN A 41 0.71 -10.69 14.54
N PHE A 42 1.60 -10.30 13.63
CA PHE A 42 1.56 -8.97 13.03
C PHE A 42 1.93 -9.01 11.55
N ASN A 43 1.46 -7.99 10.83
CA ASN A 43 1.79 -7.80 9.42
C ASN A 43 1.89 -6.29 9.11
N SER A 44 2.43 -5.94 7.94
CA SER A 44 2.33 -4.59 7.40
C SER A 44 1.00 -4.39 6.67
N GLY A 45 0.54 -3.15 6.58
CA GLY A 45 -0.69 -2.82 5.83
C GLY A 45 -0.64 -3.30 4.38
N PRO A 46 0.43 -2.98 3.61
CA PRO A 46 0.55 -3.43 2.22
C PRO A 46 0.56 -4.95 2.04
N ALA A 47 1.30 -5.68 2.89
CA ALA A 47 1.35 -7.14 2.81
C ALA A 47 -0.01 -7.77 3.17
N TRP A 48 -0.69 -7.27 4.20
CA TRP A 48 -2.02 -7.71 4.56
C TRP A 48 -3.05 -7.42 3.44
N LEU A 49 -3.00 -6.22 2.87
CA LEU A 49 -3.88 -5.85 1.75
C LEU A 49 -3.73 -6.84 0.58
N ASN A 50 -2.49 -7.17 0.22
CA ASN A 50 -2.22 -8.13 -0.85
C ASN A 50 -2.82 -9.51 -0.54
N GLN A 51 -2.63 -10.01 0.68
CA GLN A 51 -3.05 -11.34 1.09
C GLN A 51 -4.57 -11.49 1.21
N GLU A 52 -5.26 -10.47 1.72
CA GLU A 52 -6.67 -10.58 2.11
C GLU A 52 -7.63 -9.90 1.14
N VAL A 53 -7.20 -8.84 0.46
CA VAL A 53 -8.08 -8.04 -0.40
C VAL A 53 -7.78 -8.22 -1.87
N LEU A 54 -6.49 -8.31 -2.24
CA LEU A 54 -6.06 -8.29 -3.64
C LEU A 54 -5.91 -9.67 -4.27
N LYS A 55 -5.94 -10.76 -3.50
CA LYS A 55 -5.61 -12.12 -3.99
C LYS A 55 -6.41 -12.59 -5.21
N ASP A 56 -7.67 -12.15 -5.31
CA ASP A 56 -8.59 -12.55 -6.39
C ASP A 56 -8.93 -11.37 -7.33
N ARG A 57 -8.12 -10.31 -7.30
CA ARG A 57 -8.33 -9.08 -8.08
C ARG A 57 -7.27 -8.92 -9.16
N GLU A 58 -7.65 -8.28 -10.25
CA GLU A 58 -6.71 -7.75 -11.23
C GLU A 58 -6.21 -6.38 -10.76
N ARG A 59 -4.93 -6.27 -10.47
CA ARG A 59 -4.30 -5.20 -9.71
C ARG A 59 -3.71 -4.17 -10.65
N ILE A 60 -4.24 -2.95 -10.60
CA ILE A 60 -3.73 -1.79 -11.34
C ILE A 60 -2.98 -0.90 -10.35
N VAL A 61 -1.66 -0.90 -10.41
CA VAL A 61 -0.82 -0.09 -9.53
C VAL A 61 -0.32 1.13 -10.28
N VAL A 62 -0.61 2.31 -9.72
CA VAL A 62 -0.14 3.59 -10.26
C VAL A 62 0.97 4.11 -9.37
N SER A 63 2.19 4.17 -9.91
CA SER A 63 3.37 4.62 -9.20
C SER A 63 4.11 5.72 -9.96
N GLY A 64 5.19 6.21 -9.39
CA GLY A 64 5.98 7.32 -9.91
C GLY A 64 6.06 8.49 -8.94
N THR A 65 6.90 9.46 -9.21
CA THR A 65 7.16 10.57 -8.28
C THR A 65 5.93 11.47 -8.12
N HIS A 66 5.31 11.90 -9.21
CA HIS A 66 4.21 12.86 -9.20
C HIS A 66 2.97 12.33 -9.95
N GLY A 67 1.79 12.82 -9.56
CA GLY A 67 0.53 12.57 -10.25
C GLY A 67 -0.11 11.20 -9.97
N LYS A 68 0.42 10.38 -9.08
CA LYS A 68 -0.13 9.07 -8.70
C LYS A 68 -1.61 9.14 -8.35
N THR A 69 -1.98 10.01 -7.40
CA THR A 69 -3.36 10.22 -6.95
C THR A 69 -4.29 10.58 -8.10
N THR A 70 -3.87 11.51 -8.97
CA THR A 70 -4.69 11.96 -10.10
C THR A 70 -4.93 10.83 -11.09
N VAL A 71 -3.88 10.11 -11.48
CA VAL A 71 -3.98 9.02 -12.45
C VAL A 71 -4.78 7.85 -11.87
N ALA A 72 -4.52 7.45 -10.61
CA ALA A 72 -5.29 6.40 -9.94
C ALA A 72 -6.78 6.76 -9.84
N SER A 73 -7.10 8.01 -9.48
CA SER A 73 -8.49 8.50 -9.39
C SER A 73 -9.19 8.49 -10.75
N LEU A 74 -8.50 8.88 -11.82
CA LEU A 74 -9.05 8.84 -13.18
C LEU A 74 -9.31 7.40 -13.65
N ILE A 75 -8.40 6.48 -13.38
CA ILE A 75 -8.58 5.07 -13.76
C ILE A 75 -9.75 4.46 -12.99
N ALA A 76 -9.80 4.63 -11.68
CA ALA A 76 -10.92 4.14 -10.87
C ALA A 76 -12.26 4.71 -11.36
N TRP A 77 -12.30 6.00 -11.67
CA TRP A 77 -13.50 6.65 -12.20
C TRP A 77 -13.90 6.12 -13.58
N ILE A 78 -12.95 5.95 -14.50
CA ILE A 78 -13.24 5.38 -15.83
C ILE A 78 -13.81 3.96 -15.71
N LEU A 79 -13.26 3.14 -14.82
CA LEU A 79 -13.77 1.78 -14.58
C LEU A 79 -15.18 1.82 -14.00
N GLU A 80 -15.45 2.72 -13.05
CA GLU A 80 -16.77 2.89 -12.45
C GLU A 80 -17.81 3.34 -13.46
N GLU A 81 -17.52 4.37 -14.28
CA GLU A 81 -18.42 4.87 -15.33
C GLU A 81 -18.72 3.82 -16.43
N ASN A 82 -17.86 2.81 -16.56
CA ASN A 82 -18.10 1.67 -17.46
C ASN A 82 -18.78 0.48 -16.77
N GLY A 83 -19.25 0.63 -15.53
CA GLY A 83 -19.98 -0.40 -14.79
C GLY A 83 -19.10 -1.57 -14.35
N LEU A 84 -17.79 -1.34 -14.16
CA LEU A 84 -16.84 -2.37 -13.74
C LEU A 84 -16.62 -2.42 -12.22
N HIS A 85 -17.21 -1.49 -11.48
CA HIS A 85 -17.25 -1.40 -10.00
C HIS A 85 -15.92 -1.75 -9.33
N PRO A 86 -14.81 -1.04 -9.63
CA PRO A 86 -13.50 -1.37 -9.12
C PRO A 86 -13.41 -1.16 -7.61
N GLY A 87 -12.58 -1.96 -6.93
CA GLY A 87 -12.04 -1.54 -5.65
C GLY A 87 -10.93 -0.51 -5.87
N PHE A 88 -10.64 0.30 -4.86
CA PHE A 88 -9.51 1.22 -4.91
C PHE A 88 -8.96 1.58 -3.53
N LEU A 89 -7.66 1.92 -3.50
CA LEU A 89 -6.98 2.54 -2.37
C LEU A 89 -6.09 3.68 -2.90
N ILE A 90 -6.49 4.92 -2.63
CA ILE A 90 -5.86 6.13 -3.14
C ILE A 90 -5.47 7.01 -1.95
N GLY A 91 -4.18 7.29 -1.78
CA GLY A 91 -3.64 7.96 -0.59
C GLY A 91 -4.07 9.43 -0.44
N GLY A 92 -4.35 10.12 -1.54
CA GLY A 92 -4.96 11.44 -1.54
C GLY A 92 -6.49 11.38 -1.50
N GLY A 93 -7.15 12.53 -1.43
CA GLY A 93 -8.60 12.61 -1.58
C GLY A 93 -8.99 12.64 -3.06
N PRO A 94 -9.50 11.57 -3.65
CA PRO A 94 -9.99 11.62 -5.02
C PRO A 94 -11.21 12.54 -5.08
N GLY A 95 -11.13 13.62 -5.88
CA GLY A 95 -12.20 14.62 -5.93
C GLY A 95 -13.52 14.13 -6.52
N ASN A 96 -13.50 12.97 -7.15
CA ASN A 96 -14.63 12.30 -7.82
C ASN A 96 -15.26 11.16 -6.99
N PHE A 97 -14.67 10.79 -5.85
CA PHE A 97 -15.21 9.80 -4.93
C PHE A 97 -15.37 10.39 -3.52
N PRO A 98 -16.36 9.94 -2.74
CA PRO A 98 -16.56 10.43 -1.38
C PRO A 98 -15.52 9.88 -0.37
N LEU A 99 -14.86 8.79 -0.73
CA LEU A 99 -13.88 8.08 0.10
C LEU A 99 -12.57 7.90 -0.66
N SER A 100 -11.48 7.72 0.06
CA SER A 100 -10.17 7.39 -0.50
C SER A 100 -9.94 5.89 -0.69
N ALA A 101 -10.85 5.06 -0.22
CA ALA A 101 -10.80 3.61 -0.37
C ALA A 101 -12.19 3.01 -0.45
N GLU A 102 -12.35 2.02 -1.31
CA GLU A 102 -13.56 1.22 -1.47
C GLU A 102 -13.19 -0.20 -1.88
N LEU A 103 -13.92 -1.19 -1.36
CA LEU A 103 -13.65 -2.58 -1.74
C LEU A 103 -14.06 -2.90 -3.17
N GLY A 104 -15.17 -2.29 -3.63
CA GLY A 104 -15.78 -2.63 -4.89
C GLY A 104 -16.16 -4.13 -4.97
N ASP A 105 -16.95 -4.51 -5.93
CA ASP A 105 -17.31 -5.92 -6.20
C ASP A 105 -16.82 -6.40 -7.58
N GLY A 106 -16.22 -5.51 -8.36
CA GLY A 106 -15.65 -5.78 -9.66
C GLY A 106 -14.30 -6.52 -9.61
N LYS A 107 -13.82 -6.92 -10.77
CA LYS A 107 -12.57 -7.66 -10.96
C LYS A 107 -11.33 -6.81 -10.63
N PHE A 108 -11.37 -5.52 -10.95
CA PHE A 108 -10.22 -4.61 -10.86
C PHE A 108 -10.07 -4.02 -9.46
N PHE A 109 -8.81 -3.79 -9.07
CA PHE A 109 -8.48 -2.99 -7.89
C PHE A 109 -7.38 -1.99 -8.24
N VAL A 110 -7.66 -0.69 -8.05
CA VAL A 110 -6.74 0.41 -8.37
C VAL A 110 -6.02 0.85 -7.11
N ILE A 111 -4.69 0.86 -7.13
CA ILE A 111 -3.87 1.19 -5.97
C ILE A 111 -2.88 2.29 -6.32
N GLU A 112 -2.81 3.30 -5.49
CA GLU A 112 -1.72 4.26 -5.51
C GLU A 112 -0.47 3.62 -4.89
N GLY A 113 0.56 3.41 -5.71
CA GLY A 113 1.83 2.80 -5.35
C GLY A 113 2.79 3.79 -4.70
N ASP A 114 2.83 3.81 -3.37
CA ASP A 114 3.68 4.68 -2.57
C ASP A 114 5.10 4.07 -2.42
N GLU A 115 6.13 4.92 -2.54
CA GLU A 115 7.55 4.56 -2.45
C GLU A 115 8.03 4.38 -1.01
N TYR A 116 7.31 4.89 -0.01
CA TYR A 116 7.70 4.76 1.40
C TYR A 116 7.74 3.31 1.87
N ASP A 117 8.59 3.04 2.85
CA ASP A 117 8.70 1.72 3.47
C ASP A 117 7.38 1.27 4.12
N SER A 118 7.19 -0.04 4.19
CA SER A 118 5.93 -0.65 4.61
C SER A 118 5.75 -0.65 6.12
N ALA A 119 6.83 -0.94 6.87
CA ALA A 119 6.87 -0.99 8.34
C ALA A 119 8.32 -0.97 8.85
N PHE A 120 8.51 -0.87 10.17
CA PHE A 120 9.85 -0.88 10.77
C PHE A 120 10.62 -2.19 10.49
N PHE A 121 9.93 -3.30 10.35
CA PHE A 121 10.49 -4.64 10.08
C PHE A 121 10.53 -4.98 8.57
N ASP A 122 9.91 -4.18 7.72
CA ASP A 122 9.90 -4.37 6.28
C ASP A 122 10.17 -3.04 5.56
N LYS A 123 11.39 -2.90 5.08
CA LYS A 123 11.90 -1.67 4.44
C LYS A 123 11.68 -1.62 2.92
N ARG A 124 10.95 -2.59 2.36
CA ARG A 124 10.51 -2.51 0.97
C ARG A 124 9.47 -1.41 0.81
N SER A 125 9.49 -0.75 -0.33
CA SER A 125 8.44 0.19 -0.71
C SER A 125 7.07 -0.48 -0.69
N LYS A 126 6.02 0.25 -0.31
CA LYS A 126 4.66 -0.32 -0.22
C LYS A 126 4.21 -0.97 -1.52
N PHE A 127 4.52 -0.36 -2.66
CA PHE A 127 4.16 -0.90 -3.96
C PHE A 127 4.77 -2.28 -4.26
N ALA A 128 5.91 -2.62 -3.66
CA ALA A 128 6.57 -3.91 -3.85
C ALA A 128 5.75 -5.11 -3.31
N HIS A 129 4.71 -4.85 -2.55
CA HIS A 129 3.79 -5.87 -2.03
C HIS A 129 2.57 -6.12 -2.90
N TYR A 130 2.31 -5.27 -3.90
CA TYR A 130 1.01 -5.30 -4.59
C TYR A 130 0.97 -6.25 -5.79
N ASP A 131 2.11 -6.79 -6.24
CA ASP A 131 2.20 -7.75 -7.35
C ASP A 131 1.32 -7.36 -8.55
N PRO A 132 1.58 -6.23 -9.23
CA PRO A 132 0.67 -5.67 -10.22
C PRO A 132 0.49 -6.56 -11.45
N ASP A 133 -0.75 -6.66 -11.93
CA ASP A 133 -1.06 -7.18 -13.28
C ASP A 133 -0.91 -6.07 -14.33
N ILE A 134 -1.20 -4.84 -13.92
CA ILE A 134 -0.99 -3.62 -14.72
C ILE A 134 -0.24 -2.61 -13.84
N LEU A 135 0.94 -2.20 -14.29
CA LEU A 135 1.75 -1.18 -13.65
C LEU A 135 1.81 0.08 -14.50
N ILE A 136 1.49 1.21 -13.90
CA ILE A 136 1.66 2.51 -14.55
C ILE A 136 2.76 3.26 -13.79
N ILE A 137 3.85 3.57 -14.49
CA ILE A 137 4.93 4.42 -13.99
C ILE A 137 4.76 5.80 -14.64
N ASN A 138 4.21 6.74 -13.90
CA ASN A 138 3.86 8.04 -14.43
C ASN A 138 5.10 8.88 -14.77
N ASN A 139 6.05 8.96 -13.84
CA ASN A 139 7.34 9.63 -13.99
C ASN A 139 8.30 9.14 -12.90
N LEU A 140 9.60 9.34 -13.14
CA LEU A 140 10.65 9.03 -12.18
C LEU A 140 11.59 10.23 -12.07
N GLU A 141 11.50 10.93 -10.95
CA GLU A 141 12.36 12.05 -10.60
C GLU A 141 12.96 11.82 -9.22
N PHE A 142 14.05 12.52 -8.90
CA PHE A 142 14.59 12.45 -7.54
C PHE A 142 13.72 13.26 -6.59
N ASP A 143 13.01 12.55 -5.73
CA ASP A 143 12.19 13.09 -4.65
C ASP A 143 12.33 12.22 -3.40
N HIS A 144 11.67 12.58 -2.32
CA HIS A 144 11.74 11.85 -1.04
C HIS A 144 13.18 11.70 -0.51
N ALA A 145 13.91 12.83 -0.46
CA ALA A 145 15.30 12.88 0.03
C ALA A 145 15.46 12.45 1.50
N ASP A 146 14.37 12.27 2.22
CA ASP A 146 14.30 11.72 3.58
C ASP A 146 14.52 10.19 3.62
N ILE A 147 14.22 9.49 2.50
CA ILE A 147 14.34 8.02 2.39
C ILE A 147 15.28 7.56 1.29
N PHE A 148 15.50 8.35 0.24
CA PHE A 148 16.37 8.03 -0.88
C PHE A 148 17.52 9.04 -1.02
N SER A 149 18.73 8.55 -1.19
CA SER A 149 19.92 9.38 -1.35
C SER A 149 20.11 9.88 -2.80
N ASN A 150 19.52 9.21 -3.77
CA ASN A 150 19.63 9.53 -5.20
C ASN A 150 18.56 8.79 -6.03
N LEU A 151 18.43 9.19 -7.31
CA LEU A 151 17.48 8.59 -8.25
C LEU A 151 17.75 7.09 -8.49
N ALA A 152 19.01 6.64 -8.42
CA ALA A 152 19.33 5.24 -8.65
C ALA A 152 18.68 4.32 -7.62
N GLN A 153 18.61 4.73 -6.35
CA GLN A 153 17.93 3.96 -5.31
C GLN A 153 16.42 3.83 -5.56
N ILE A 154 15.79 4.90 -6.06
CA ILE A 154 14.37 4.86 -6.46
C ILE A 154 14.21 3.88 -7.62
N THR A 155 15.04 4.00 -8.65
CA THR A 155 15.02 3.13 -9.83
C THR A 155 15.22 1.65 -9.45
N ASP A 156 16.08 1.35 -8.50
CA ASP A 156 16.30 0.00 -8.01
C ASP A 156 15.03 -0.61 -7.36
N GLN A 157 14.24 0.17 -6.63
CA GLN A 157 12.95 -0.32 -6.09
C GLN A 157 11.98 -0.69 -7.23
N PHE A 158 11.91 0.12 -8.29
CA PHE A 158 11.10 -0.20 -9.47
C PHE A 158 11.62 -1.42 -10.21
N HIS A 159 12.94 -1.58 -10.35
CA HIS A 159 13.54 -2.79 -10.91
C HIS A 159 13.15 -4.05 -10.12
N HIS A 160 13.17 -3.98 -8.79
CA HIS A 160 12.74 -5.11 -7.95
C HIS A 160 11.27 -5.45 -8.18
N MET A 161 10.39 -4.46 -8.23
CA MET A 161 8.98 -4.66 -8.50
C MET A 161 8.74 -5.28 -9.89
N VAL A 162 9.32 -4.70 -10.94
CA VAL A 162 9.16 -5.19 -12.33
C VAL A 162 9.66 -6.64 -12.47
N ARG A 163 10.75 -6.99 -11.80
CA ARG A 163 11.28 -8.38 -11.83
C ARG A 163 10.37 -9.40 -11.15
N SER A 164 9.52 -8.99 -10.23
CA SER A 164 8.56 -9.86 -9.55
C SER A 164 7.22 -9.98 -10.26
N MET A 165 6.98 -9.15 -11.27
CA MET A 165 5.72 -9.16 -12.03
C MET A 165 5.59 -10.43 -12.89
N PRO A 166 4.35 -10.93 -13.08
CA PRO A 166 4.07 -12.01 -14.01
C PRO A 166 4.48 -11.66 -15.44
N SER A 167 4.85 -12.66 -16.24
CA SER A 167 5.27 -12.45 -17.64
C SER A 167 4.17 -11.92 -18.57
N ASN A 168 2.92 -12.02 -18.16
CA ASN A 168 1.74 -11.49 -18.86
C ASN A 168 1.26 -10.15 -18.28
N ALA A 169 1.97 -9.58 -17.32
CA ALA A 169 1.67 -8.25 -16.80
C ALA A 169 1.99 -7.16 -17.82
N HIS A 170 1.33 -6.01 -17.68
CA HIS A 170 1.49 -4.86 -18.57
C HIS A 170 2.16 -3.70 -17.82
N ILE A 171 3.05 -2.97 -18.52
CA ILE A 171 3.69 -1.75 -18.01
C ILE A 171 3.45 -0.61 -18.98
#